data_1ca6ea22f0bccf95e40ff585a6feb7ca
#
_entry.id   1ca6ea22f0bccf95e40ff585a6feb7ca
#
_cell.length_a   1.000
_cell.length_b   1.000
_cell.length_c   1.000
_cell.angle_alpha   90.00
_cell.angle_beta   90.00
_cell.angle_gamma   90.00
#
_symmetry.space_group_name_H-M   'P 1'
#
loop_
_entity.id
_entity.type
_entity.pdbx_description
1 polymer ?
#
loop_
_entity_poly.entity_id
_entity_poly.type
_entity_poly.pdbx_seq_one_letter_code
_entity_poly.pdbx_strand_id
1 'polypeptide(L)'
;MSFLTLPFFTELDKAWTILLAGAGGGFDIFSGLPLYFGLRSTGKTVYLANLSFSHLEAATGKRLAPAALEVTADSVGPKGYFPELYLSQWFRQRGEEVPIFCFERVGCKPLLEGYRAVVNHLQADAIVLIDGGTDSLMRGDEAGLGTPEEDIASIAAVDEVAVEKKFLVCLGFGVDSFHGVCHAHALEAVADLTRQGAFLGSFSLLREMPEVRQYAEAVQTVFEAMPEYPSIVSASILSALDGEYGDHHRTARTRESVLWINPLMSFYWCFRLEEVARRILYLDEIKRTQSMWDLIQAIDDFRQRSGVTRTRATIPDASLGSKLSR
;
A
#
# COMPACT_ATOMS: atom_id res chain seq x y z
N MET A 1 -13.45 -21.89 -12.87
CA MET A 1 -12.85 -20.53 -12.87
C MET A 1 -12.42 -20.26 -14.30
N SER A 2 -12.84 -19.13 -14.88
CA SER A 2 -12.40 -18.77 -16.25
C SER A 2 -11.01 -18.16 -16.18
N PHE A 3 -10.11 -18.53 -17.09
CA PHE A 3 -8.78 -17.90 -17.17
C PHE A 3 -8.84 -16.41 -17.59
N LEU A 4 -9.99 -15.96 -18.07
CA LEU A 4 -10.24 -14.56 -18.44
C LEU A 4 -10.60 -13.67 -17.23
N THR A 5 -10.79 -14.25 -16.03
CA THR A 5 -11.15 -13.51 -14.83
C THR A 5 -10.16 -13.87 -13.72
N LEU A 6 -9.46 -12.86 -13.20
CA LEU A 6 -8.54 -13.06 -12.08
C LEU A 6 -9.29 -13.52 -10.82
N PRO A 7 -8.71 -14.43 -10.02
CA PRO A 7 -9.26 -14.84 -8.73
C PRO A 7 -9.59 -13.67 -7.80
N PHE A 8 -8.73 -12.64 -7.76
CA PHE A 8 -8.96 -11.42 -6.99
C PHE A 8 -10.33 -10.80 -7.28
N PHE A 9 -10.64 -10.54 -8.54
CA PHE A 9 -11.93 -9.94 -8.91
C PHE A 9 -13.09 -10.89 -8.67
N THR A 10 -12.91 -12.20 -8.86
CA THR A 10 -13.95 -13.20 -8.57
C THR A 10 -14.32 -13.23 -7.08
N GLU A 11 -13.34 -13.09 -6.19
CA GLU A 11 -13.57 -13.06 -4.75
C GLU A 11 -14.16 -11.72 -4.29
N LEU A 12 -13.66 -10.62 -4.85
CA LEU A 12 -14.12 -9.27 -4.55
C LEU A 12 -15.52 -8.97 -5.12
N ASP A 13 -15.94 -9.69 -6.16
CA ASP A 13 -17.27 -9.51 -6.78
C ASP A 13 -18.42 -9.76 -5.81
N LYS A 14 -18.20 -10.59 -4.79
CA LYS A 14 -19.17 -10.88 -3.74
C LYS A 14 -19.32 -9.78 -2.70
N ALA A 15 -18.43 -8.80 -2.69
CA ALA A 15 -18.48 -7.64 -1.80
C ALA A 15 -19.21 -6.48 -2.46
N TRP A 16 -19.97 -5.69 -1.66
CA TRP A 16 -20.71 -4.52 -2.13
C TRP A 16 -20.14 -3.22 -1.58
N THR A 17 -19.69 -3.23 -0.33
CA THR A 17 -19.15 -2.07 0.36
C THR A 17 -17.67 -2.34 0.69
N ILE A 18 -16.79 -1.70 -0.04
CA ILE A 18 -15.36 -1.98 -0.01
C ILE A 18 -14.61 -0.80 0.61
N LEU A 19 -13.76 -1.07 1.60
CA LEU A 19 -12.79 -0.12 2.12
C LEU A 19 -11.44 -0.35 1.44
N LEU A 20 -10.99 0.59 0.58
CA LEU A 20 -9.63 0.63 0.08
C LEU A 20 -8.79 1.45 1.06
N ALA A 21 -7.74 0.89 1.62
CA ALA A 21 -6.93 1.55 2.64
C ALA A 21 -5.44 1.47 2.30
N GLY A 22 -4.77 2.62 2.19
CA GLY A 22 -3.31 2.68 2.07
C GLY A 22 -2.66 2.12 3.33
N ALA A 23 -1.79 1.14 3.17
CA ALA A 23 -1.20 0.35 4.25
C ALA A 23 0.04 1.02 4.86
N GLY A 24 0.99 1.42 4.01
CA GLY A 24 2.28 2.00 4.41
C GLY A 24 2.24 3.52 4.62
N GLY A 25 1.10 4.12 4.37
CA GLY A 25 0.87 5.53 4.64
C GLY A 25 1.28 6.47 3.52
N GLY A 26 1.29 7.76 3.83
CA GLY A 26 1.65 8.77 2.87
C GLY A 26 0.76 8.78 1.63
N PHE A 27 1.29 8.37 0.49
CA PHE A 27 0.59 8.35 -0.80
C PHE A 27 0.06 6.96 -1.20
N ASP A 28 0.05 5.97 -0.32
CA ASP A 28 -0.38 4.61 -0.69
C ASP A 28 -1.80 4.55 -1.20
N ILE A 29 -2.71 5.34 -0.61
CA ILE A 29 -4.08 5.40 -1.08
C ILE A 29 -4.20 5.86 -2.55
N PHE A 30 -3.26 6.67 -3.04
CA PHE A 30 -3.23 7.05 -4.45
C PHE A 30 -2.98 5.84 -5.35
N SER A 31 -2.12 4.90 -4.93
CA SER A 31 -1.92 3.63 -5.62
C SER A 31 -3.20 2.79 -5.69
N GLY A 32 -4.18 3.05 -4.83
CA GLY A 32 -5.52 2.45 -4.84
C GLY A 32 -6.53 3.12 -5.79
N LEU A 33 -6.26 4.35 -6.29
CA LEU A 33 -7.25 5.10 -7.08
C LEU A 33 -7.70 4.41 -8.38
N PRO A 34 -6.83 3.75 -9.17
CA PRO A 34 -7.31 2.98 -10.32
C PRO A 34 -8.33 1.91 -9.95
N LEU A 35 -8.11 1.19 -8.83
CA LEU A 35 -9.09 0.23 -8.31
C LEU A 35 -10.36 0.91 -7.82
N TYR A 36 -10.25 2.04 -7.14
CA TYR A 36 -11.39 2.84 -6.69
C TYR A 36 -12.33 3.19 -7.85
N PHE A 37 -11.78 3.76 -8.92
CA PHE A 37 -12.59 4.13 -10.08
C PHE A 37 -13.16 2.91 -10.80
N GLY A 38 -12.34 1.88 -11.00
CA GLY A 38 -12.76 0.64 -11.64
C GLY A 38 -13.89 -0.07 -10.90
N LEU A 39 -13.78 -0.21 -9.59
CA LEU A 39 -14.81 -0.87 -8.77
C LEU A 39 -16.10 -0.06 -8.71
N ARG A 40 -16.03 1.26 -8.60
CA ARG A 40 -17.22 2.14 -8.66
C ARG A 40 -17.94 2.05 -9.99
N SER A 41 -17.23 1.91 -11.10
CA SER A 41 -17.84 1.76 -12.42
C SER A 41 -18.67 0.48 -12.55
N THR A 42 -18.42 -0.52 -11.70
CA THR A 42 -19.21 -1.76 -11.60
C THR A 42 -20.42 -1.65 -10.64
N GLY A 43 -20.66 -0.46 -10.07
CA GLY A 43 -21.79 -0.19 -9.17
C GLY A 43 -21.51 -0.51 -7.70
N LYS A 44 -20.25 -0.83 -7.31
CA LYS A 44 -19.87 -1.05 -5.92
C LYS A 44 -19.75 0.27 -5.15
N THR A 45 -20.04 0.23 -3.86
CA THR A 45 -19.76 1.33 -2.93
C THR A 45 -18.32 1.18 -2.44
N VAL A 46 -17.48 2.18 -2.71
CA VAL A 46 -16.05 2.13 -2.37
C VAL A 46 -15.69 3.36 -1.56
N TYR A 47 -15.06 3.14 -0.42
CA TYR A 47 -14.55 4.17 0.47
C TYR A 47 -13.03 4.14 0.50
N LEU A 48 -12.42 5.28 0.79
CA LEU A 48 -10.98 5.46 0.84
C LEU A 48 -10.52 5.67 2.29
N ALA A 49 -9.45 4.98 2.67
CA ALA A 49 -8.76 5.21 3.93
C ALA A 49 -7.25 5.21 3.72
N ASN A 50 -6.50 5.74 4.68
CA ASN A 50 -5.04 5.80 4.61
C ASN A 50 -4.42 5.83 6.00
N LEU A 51 -3.28 5.16 6.19
CA LEU A 51 -2.39 5.47 7.29
C LEU A 51 -1.77 6.84 7.00
N SER A 52 -1.99 7.83 7.86
CA SER A 52 -1.62 9.21 7.56
C SER A 52 -0.31 9.61 8.24
N PHE A 53 0.55 10.29 7.49
CA PHE A 53 1.75 10.93 8.05
C PHE A 53 1.48 12.37 8.50
N SER A 54 0.25 12.84 8.32
CA SER A 54 -0.16 14.18 8.75
C SER A 54 -0.43 14.21 10.25
N HIS A 55 -0.27 15.37 10.87
CA HIS A 55 -0.62 15.56 12.28
C HIS A 55 -2.15 15.65 12.45
N LEU A 56 -2.82 14.50 12.55
CA LEU A 56 -4.28 14.42 12.60
C LEU A 56 -4.88 15.04 13.88
N GLU A 57 -4.10 15.17 14.95
CA GLU A 57 -4.52 15.89 16.17
C GLU A 57 -4.78 17.39 15.90
N ALA A 58 -4.06 17.97 14.93
CA ALA A 58 -4.23 19.36 14.51
C ALA A 58 -5.23 19.52 13.36
N ALA A 59 -5.84 18.43 12.89
CA ALA A 59 -6.80 18.46 11.81
C ALA A 59 -8.24 18.46 12.32
N THR A 60 -9.13 19.17 11.58
CA THR A 60 -10.57 19.13 11.84
C THR A 60 -11.20 17.99 11.04
N GLY A 61 -12.19 17.34 11.64
CA GLY A 61 -12.92 16.24 11.02
C GLY A 61 -13.75 15.50 12.06
N LYS A 62 -14.47 14.48 11.64
CA LYS A 62 -15.23 13.61 12.54
C LYS A 62 -14.33 12.47 13.02
N ARG A 63 -14.03 12.44 14.32
CA ARG A 63 -13.32 11.29 14.91
C ARG A 63 -14.28 10.12 15.09
N LEU A 64 -13.93 8.96 14.52
CA LEU A 64 -14.66 7.71 14.68
C LEU A 64 -14.06 6.85 15.80
N ALA A 65 -12.77 6.99 16.04
CA ALA A 65 -12.01 6.39 17.14
C ALA A 65 -10.80 7.31 17.48
N PRO A 66 -10.11 7.12 18.59
CA PRO A 66 -8.92 7.92 18.91
C PRO A 66 -7.90 7.98 17.77
N ALA A 67 -7.67 6.86 17.09
CA ALA A 67 -6.73 6.76 15.97
C ALA A 67 -7.39 6.85 14.58
N ALA A 68 -8.65 7.28 14.45
CA ALA A 68 -9.35 7.35 13.18
C ALA A 68 -10.12 8.66 13.01
N LEU A 69 -9.79 9.43 11.97
CA LEU A 69 -10.38 10.72 11.61
C LEU A 69 -10.96 10.67 10.20
N GLU A 70 -12.20 11.10 10.03
CA GLU A 70 -12.81 11.35 8.72
C GLU A 70 -12.40 12.75 8.25
N VAL A 71 -11.65 12.81 7.14
CA VAL A 71 -11.18 14.03 6.49
C VAL A 71 -12.03 14.29 5.26
N THR A 72 -12.57 15.51 5.14
CA THR A 72 -13.34 15.96 3.98
C THR A 72 -12.65 17.16 3.34
N ALA A 73 -13.13 17.61 2.20
CA ALA A 73 -12.58 18.80 1.53
C ALA A 73 -12.75 20.10 2.35
N ASP A 74 -13.64 20.13 3.38
CA ASP A 74 -13.80 21.23 4.32
C ASP A 74 -12.89 21.14 5.54
N SER A 75 -12.20 20.03 5.71
CA SER A 75 -11.27 19.84 6.81
C SER A 75 -10.16 20.89 6.76
N VAL A 76 -9.73 21.32 7.94
CA VAL A 76 -8.57 22.19 8.12
C VAL A 76 -7.50 21.38 8.84
N GLY A 77 -6.26 21.47 8.39
CA GLY A 77 -5.17 20.69 8.95
C GLY A 77 -3.84 21.41 8.86
N PRO A 78 -2.75 20.73 9.24
CA PRO A 78 -1.42 21.31 9.23
C PRO A 78 -1.04 21.77 7.82
N LYS A 79 -0.36 22.90 7.75
CA LYS A 79 0.19 23.39 6.48
C LYS A 79 1.38 22.53 6.05
N GLY A 80 1.46 22.25 4.76
CA GLY A 80 2.59 21.56 4.14
C GLY A 80 2.23 20.14 3.70
N TYR A 81 2.13 19.18 4.61
CA TYR A 81 1.91 17.78 4.24
C TYR A 81 0.55 17.27 4.70
N PHE A 82 -0.40 17.10 3.77
CA PHE A 82 -1.71 16.48 4.04
C PHE A 82 -2.33 15.94 2.75
N PRO A 83 -1.78 14.86 2.18
CA PRO A 83 -2.22 14.36 0.87
C PRO A 83 -3.69 13.95 0.84
N GLU A 84 -4.23 13.44 1.94
CA GLU A 84 -5.63 13.01 2.05
C GLU A 84 -6.59 14.19 1.94
N LEU A 85 -6.27 15.33 2.53
CA LEU A 85 -7.06 16.55 2.41
C LEU A 85 -7.10 17.05 0.97
N TYR A 86 -5.93 17.14 0.33
CA TYR A 86 -5.84 17.59 -1.07
C TYR A 86 -6.51 16.60 -2.03
N LEU A 87 -6.46 15.29 -1.73
CA LEU A 87 -7.21 14.29 -2.49
C LEU A 87 -8.73 14.49 -2.37
N SER A 88 -9.24 14.74 -1.16
CA SER A 88 -10.67 15.03 -0.95
C SER A 88 -11.08 16.33 -1.66
N GLN A 89 -10.22 17.35 -1.65
CA GLN A 89 -10.44 18.60 -2.39
C GLN A 89 -10.42 18.40 -3.91
N TRP A 90 -9.54 17.54 -4.43
CA TRP A 90 -9.53 17.17 -5.85
C TRP A 90 -10.85 16.51 -6.28
N PHE A 91 -11.40 15.61 -5.47
CA PHE A 91 -12.73 15.03 -5.73
C PHE A 91 -13.81 16.10 -5.76
N ARG A 92 -13.81 17.05 -4.82
CA ARG A 92 -14.78 18.15 -4.78
C ARG A 92 -14.71 19.03 -6.04
N GLN A 93 -13.53 19.32 -6.55
CA GLN A 93 -13.37 20.06 -7.80
C GLN A 93 -14.03 19.36 -9.00
N ARG A 94 -14.22 18.06 -8.90
CA ARG A 94 -14.91 17.21 -9.90
C ARG A 94 -16.41 17.01 -9.61
N GLY A 95 -16.92 17.67 -8.56
CA GLY A 95 -18.33 17.59 -8.16
C GLY A 95 -18.66 16.37 -7.30
N GLU A 96 -17.65 15.73 -6.69
CA GLU A 96 -17.81 14.56 -5.83
C GLU A 96 -17.39 14.87 -4.39
N GLU A 97 -18.22 14.51 -3.41
CA GLU A 97 -17.87 14.57 -2.00
C GLU A 97 -17.34 13.20 -1.54
N VAL A 98 -16.02 13.07 -1.45
CA VAL A 98 -15.35 11.83 -1.08
C VAL A 98 -14.55 12.06 0.19
N PRO A 99 -15.03 11.56 1.35
CA PRO A 99 -14.26 11.59 2.58
C PRO A 99 -13.12 10.57 2.52
N ILE A 100 -11.99 10.88 3.17
CA ILE A 100 -10.86 9.97 3.35
C ILE A 100 -10.75 9.66 4.84
N PHE A 101 -10.80 8.37 5.21
CA PHE A 101 -10.64 7.93 6.59
C PHE A 101 -9.15 7.79 6.92
N CYS A 102 -8.63 8.68 7.74
CA CYS A 102 -7.21 8.76 8.07
C CYS A 102 -6.94 8.05 9.40
N PHE A 103 -5.97 7.13 9.42
CA PHE A 103 -5.50 6.49 10.64
C PHE A 103 -4.20 7.14 11.11
N GLU A 104 -4.06 7.31 12.42
CA GLU A 104 -2.82 7.81 13.03
C GLU A 104 -1.73 6.72 13.05
N ARG A 105 -0.47 7.13 13.01
CA ARG A 105 0.69 6.26 13.21
C ARG A 105 0.82 5.90 14.69
N VAL A 106 0.25 4.78 15.05
CA VAL A 106 0.16 4.26 16.41
C VAL A 106 0.54 2.78 16.44
N GLY A 107 0.48 2.14 17.60
CA GLY A 107 0.64 0.68 17.70
C GLY A 107 -0.55 -0.09 17.10
N CYS A 108 -0.38 -1.39 16.92
CA CYS A 108 -1.39 -2.22 16.25
C CYS A 108 -2.74 -2.26 16.97
N LYS A 109 -2.79 -2.18 18.31
CA LYS A 109 -4.07 -2.22 19.03
C LYS A 109 -4.95 -0.99 18.78
N PRO A 110 -4.49 0.26 18.96
CA PRO A 110 -5.31 1.43 18.65
C PRO A 110 -5.59 1.54 17.14
N LEU A 111 -4.69 1.07 16.27
CA LEU A 111 -4.94 1.00 14.83
C LEU A 111 -6.09 0.02 14.50
N LEU A 112 -6.12 -1.17 15.11
CA LEU A 112 -7.21 -2.14 14.99
C LEU A 112 -8.56 -1.54 15.44
N GLU A 113 -8.58 -0.80 16.55
CA GLU A 113 -9.79 -0.10 17.01
C GLU A 113 -10.25 0.93 15.98
N GLY A 114 -9.32 1.66 15.36
CA GLY A 114 -9.59 2.59 14.27
C GLY A 114 -10.24 1.88 13.07
N TYR A 115 -9.65 0.79 12.59
CA TYR A 115 -10.22 0.00 11.49
C TYR A 115 -11.61 -0.56 11.83
N ARG A 116 -11.81 -1.10 13.04
CA ARG A 116 -13.11 -1.59 13.49
C ARG A 116 -14.18 -0.49 13.51
N ALA A 117 -13.82 0.71 13.98
CA ALA A 117 -14.73 1.84 14.00
C ALA A 117 -15.14 2.29 12.59
N VAL A 118 -14.19 2.38 11.67
CA VAL A 118 -14.44 2.75 10.27
C VAL A 118 -15.29 1.68 9.57
N VAL A 119 -14.92 0.41 9.67
CA VAL A 119 -15.67 -0.72 9.08
C VAL A 119 -17.12 -0.76 9.58
N ASN A 120 -17.32 -0.62 10.89
CA ASN A 120 -18.66 -0.59 11.48
C ASN A 120 -19.46 0.64 11.05
N HIS A 121 -18.82 1.81 10.93
CA HIS A 121 -19.47 3.03 10.46
C HIS A 121 -19.94 2.90 9.02
N LEU A 122 -19.11 2.30 8.15
CA LEU A 122 -19.38 2.13 6.72
C LEU A 122 -20.19 0.86 6.40
N GLN A 123 -20.30 -0.06 7.34
CA GLN A 123 -20.82 -1.42 7.11
C GLN A 123 -20.05 -2.10 5.95
N ALA A 124 -18.72 -1.94 5.95
CA ALA A 124 -17.87 -2.51 4.92
C ALA A 124 -17.82 -4.05 5.05
N ASP A 125 -17.98 -4.74 3.93
CA ASP A 125 -17.95 -6.20 3.82
C ASP A 125 -16.64 -6.72 3.19
N ALA A 126 -15.79 -5.81 2.72
CA ALA A 126 -14.43 -6.12 2.28
C ALA A 126 -13.44 -4.99 2.66
N ILE A 127 -12.19 -5.38 2.94
CA ILE A 127 -11.05 -4.47 3.07
C ILE A 127 -10.00 -4.87 2.04
N VAL A 128 -9.49 -3.89 1.30
CA VAL A 128 -8.34 -4.04 0.40
C VAL A 128 -7.26 -3.09 0.91
N LEU A 129 -6.21 -3.63 1.52
CA LEU A 129 -5.01 -2.87 1.81
C LEU A 129 -4.23 -2.61 0.53
N ILE A 130 -3.74 -1.40 0.37
CA ILE A 130 -2.94 -0.96 -0.78
C ILE A 130 -1.55 -0.61 -0.29
N ASP A 131 -0.56 -1.28 -0.83
CA ASP A 131 0.84 -0.98 -0.64
C ASP A 131 1.38 -0.31 -1.91
N GLY A 132 1.91 0.89 -1.76
CA GLY A 132 2.63 1.61 -2.81
C GLY A 132 4.09 1.15 -2.90
N GLY A 133 4.28 -0.13 -3.04
CA GLY A 133 5.55 -0.81 -3.05
C GLY A 133 5.37 -2.32 -3.02
N THR A 134 6.32 -3.04 -2.40
CA THR A 134 6.31 -4.47 -2.16
C THR A 134 6.97 -4.85 -0.83
N ASP A 135 7.27 -3.88 0.02
CA ASP A 135 7.90 -4.11 1.32
C ASP A 135 6.94 -4.73 2.34
N SER A 136 5.62 -4.52 2.18
CA SER A 136 4.57 -5.26 2.89
C SER A 136 4.66 -6.79 2.75
N LEU A 137 5.40 -7.30 1.75
CA LEU A 137 5.63 -8.73 1.55
C LEU A 137 6.84 -9.28 2.32
N MET A 138 7.63 -8.40 2.96
CA MET A 138 8.77 -8.83 3.77
C MET A 138 8.29 -9.47 5.08
N ARG A 139 8.96 -10.54 5.50
CA ARG A 139 8.52 -11.32 6.66
C ARG A 139 9.34 -11.07 7.93
N GLY A 140 10.52 -10.40 7.82
CA GLY A 140 11.32 -10.00 8.97
C GLY A 140 12.76 -10.49 9.01
N ASP A 141 13.11 -11.56 8.29
CA ASP A 141 14.46 -12.12 8.27
C ASP A 141 15.28 -11.75 7.03
N GLU A 142 14.74 -10.88 6.16
CA GLU A 142 15.42 -10.35 4.99
C GLU A 142 16.46 -9.27 5.35
N ALA A 143 17.43 -9.06 4.48
CA ALA A 143 18.49 -8.06 4.66
C ALA A 143 17.96 -6.61 4.72
N GLY A 144 16.86 -6.32 4.04
CA GLY A 144 16.13 -5.04 4.07
C GLY A 144 14.64 -5.28 4.14
N LEU A 145 13.95 -4.50 4.96
CA LEU A 145 12.52 -4.65 5.21
C LEU A 145 11.67 -3.48 4.67
N GLY A 146 12.29 -2.42 4.13
CA GLY A 146 11.55 -1.20 3.80
C GLY A 146 11.15 -0.43 5.05
N THR A 147 9.86 -0.11 5.16
CA THR A 147 9.24 0.61 6.30
C THR A 147 8.24 -0.27 7.05
N PRO A 148 8.70 -1.36 7.71
CA PRO A 148 7.82 -2.39 8.25
C PRO A 148 6.90 -1.88 9.38
N GLU A 149 7.25 -0.79 10.04
CA GLU A 149 6.43 -0.17 11.09
C GLU A 149 5.13 0.44 10.57
N GLU A 150 4.97 0.57 9.28
CA GLU A 150 3.81 1.18 8.63
C GLU A 150 2.92 0.11 8.02
N ASP A 151 3.39 -0.57 6.98
CA ASP A 151 2.63 -1.60 6.25
C ASP A 151 2.24 -2.78 7.14
N ILE A 152 3.21 -3.29 7.90
CA ILE A 152 2.97 -4.47 8.73
C ILE A 152 2.04 -4.15 9.89
N ALA A 153 2.04 -2.92 10.42
CA ALA A 153 1.05 -2.50 11.42
C ALA A 153 -0.38 -2.55 10.85
N SER A 154 -0.56 -2.06 9.63
CA SER A 154 -1.85 -2.11 8.94
C SER A 154 -2.29 -3.54 8.65
N ILE A 155 -1.39 -4.40 8.17
CA ILE A 155 -1.65 -5.83 7.94
C ILE A 155 -2.05 -6.51 9.25
N ALA A 156 -1.29 -6.31 10.33
CA ALA A 156 -1.55 -6.91 11.63
C ALA A 156 -2.90 -6.46 12.22
N ALA A 157 -3.26 -5.19 12.07
CA ALA A 157 -4.54 -4.67 12.51
C ALA A 157 -5.70 -5.24 11.69
N VAL A 158 -5.63 -5.20 10.36
CA VAL A 158 -6.69 -5.68 9.48
C VAL A 158 -6.87 -7.19 9.56
N ASP A 159 -5.81 -7.96 9.81
CA ASP A 159 -5.89 -9.41 10.04
C ASP A 159 -6.90 -9.75 11.16
N GLU A 160 -7.02 -8.92 12.20
CA GLU A 160 -7.93 -9.10 13.33
C GLU A 160 -9.31 -8.43 13.17
N VAL A 161 -9.56 -7.70 12.08
CA VAL A 161 -10.90 -7.15 11.80
C VAL A 161 -11.85 -8.26 11.39
N ALA A 162 -13.05 -8.24 11.95
CA ALA A 162 -14.10 -9.23 11.65
C ALA A 162 -14.83 -8.90 10.32
N VAL A 163 -14.10 -8.98 9.21
CA VAL A 163 -14.60 -8.85 7.85
C VAL A 163 -14.17 -10.10 7.07
N GLU A 164 -15.08 -10.67 6.28
CA GLU A 164 -14.81 -11.95 5.58
C GLU A 164 -13.79 -11.79 4.46
N LYS A 165 -13.80 -10.65 3.74
CA LYS A 165 -12.97 -10.42 2.56
C LYS A 165 -11.85 -9.44 2.90
N LYS A 166 -10.63 -9.94 2.98
CA LYS A 166 -9.43 -9.13 3.27
C LYS A 166 -8.35 -9.42 2.25
N PHE A 167 -7.87 -8.38 1.62
CA PHE A 167 -6.86 -8.47 0.56
C PHE A 167 -5.72 -7.51 0.81
N LEU A 168 -4.53 -7.88 0.34
CA LEU A 168 -3.40 -6.99 0.13
C LEU A 168 -3.15 -6.85 -1.36
N VAL A 169 -2.96 -5.63 -1.83
CA VAL A 169 -2.65 -5.33 -3.22
C VAL A 169 -1.45 -4.40 -3.28
N CYS A 170 -0.37 -4.85 -3.92
CA CYS A 170 0.87 -4.09 -4.09
C CYS A 170 0.95 -3.49 -5.48
N LEU A 171 1.44 -2.25 -5.61
CA LEU A 171 1.71 -1.55 -6.87
C LEU A 171 3.04 -0.81 -6.76
N GLY A 172 3.92 -0.90 -7.78
CA GLY A 172 5.21 -0.22 -7.74
C GLY A 172 6.40 -1.15 -7.48
N PHE A 173 6.34 -2.39 -7.98
CA PHE A 173 7.41 -3.39 -7.82
C PHE A 173 8.80 -2.80 -8.04
N GLY A 174 9.65 -2.91 -7.02
CA GLY A 174 11.04 -2.49 -7.06
C GLY A 174 11.30 -1.06 -6.59
N VAL A 175 10.27 -0.23 -6.30
CA VAL A 175 10.46 1.12 -5.77
C VAL A 175 11.15 1.09 -4.41
N ASP A 176 10.85 0.10 -3.56
CA ASP A 176 11.39 -0.03 -2.20
C ASP A 176 12.86 -0.44 -2.16
N SER A 177 13.48 -0.70 -3.32
CA SER A 177 14.94 -0.81 -3.40
C SER A 177 15.63 0.47 -2.90
N PHE A 178 14.95 1.62 -2.99
CA PHE A 178 15.34 2.88 -2.39
C PHE A 178 15.47 2.77 -0.84
N HIS A 179 14.61 1.97 -0.20
CA HIS A 179 14.62 1.67 1.23
C HIS A 179 15.28 0.31 1.56
N GLY A 180 16.00 -0.27 0.60
CA GLY A 180 16.82 -1.46 0.82
C GLY A 180 16.14 -2.79 0.58
N VAL A 181 14.89 -2.83 0.14
CA VAL A 181 14.19 -4.08 -0.22
C VAL A 181 14.83 -4.74 -1.45
N CYS A 182 14.99 -6.05 -1.39
CA CYS A 182 15.57 -6.82 -2.46
C CYS A 182 14.46 -7.36 -3.39
N HIS A 183 14.54 -7.05 -4.68
CA HIS A 183 13.59 -7.55 -5.69
C HIS A 183 13.41 -9.06 -5.67
N ALA A 184 14.50 -9.81 -5.44
CA ALA A 184 14.45 -11.27 -5.36
C ALA A 184 13.59 -11.73 -4.17
N HIS A 185 13.64 -11.06 -3.03
CA HIS A 185 12.82 -11.40 -1.86
C HIS A 185 11.34 -11.13 -2.09
N ALA A 186 10.98 -10.05 -2.79
CA ALA A 186 9.60 -9.80 -3.19
C ALA A 186 9.07 -10.91 -4.11
N LEU A 187 9.84 -11.33 -5.12
CA LEU A 187 9.46 -12.45 -6.00
C LEU A 187 9.41 -13.79 -5.25
N GLU A 188 10.30 -14.02 -4.30
CA GLU A 188 10.25 -15.20 -3.43
C GLU A 188 8.98 -15.22 -2.56
N ALA A 189 8.57 -14.06 -2.05
CA ALA A 189 7.32 -13.92 -1.33
C ALA A 189 6.11 -14.26 -2.20
N VAL A 190 6.08 -13.77 -3.45
CA VAL A 190 5.04 -14.13 -4.43
C VAL A 190 5.00 -15.64 -4.69
N ALA A 191 6.17 -16.28 -4.87
CA ALA A 191 6.26 -17.72 -5.09
C ALA A 191 5.76 -18.54 -3.89
N ASP A 192 6.08 -18.09 -2.67
CA ASP A 192 5.62 -18.71 -1.44
C ASP A 192 4.10 -18.58 -1.26
N LEU A 193 3.55 -17.38 -1.46
CA LEU A 193 2.10 -17.13 -1.42
C LEU A 193 1.36 -17.87 -2.55
N THR A 194 1.98 -18.07 -3.71
CA THR A 194 1.43 -18.92 -4.79
C THR A 194 1.30 -20.37 -4.34
N ARG A 195 2.32 -20.91 -3.68
CA ARG A 195 2.30 -22.29 -3.14
C ARG A 195 1.22 -22.48 -2.09
N GLN A 196 0.90 -21.43 -1.34
CA GLN A 196 -0.16 -21.42 -0.33
C GLN A 196 -1.56 -21.16 -0.92
N GLY A 197 -1.66 -20.89 -2.24
CA GLY A 197 -2.91 -20.53 -2.90
C GLY A 197 -3.42 -19.12 -2.53
N ALA A 198 -2.55 -18.25 -2.02
CA ALA A 198 -2.87 -16.91 -1.57
C ALA A 198 -2.59 -15.82 -2.61
N PHE A 199 -1.77 -16.09 -3.61
CA PHE A 199 -1.60 -15.18 -4.75
C PHE A 199 -2.83 -15.27 -5.66
N LEU A 200 -3.54 -14.17 -5.81
CA LEU A 200 -4.81 -14.07 -6.52
C LEU A 200 -4.66 -13.53 -7.95
N GLY A 201 -3.42 -13.37 -8.40
CA GLY A 201 -3.08 -12.92 -9.74
C GLY A 201 -2.52 -11.49 -9.77
N SER A 202 -2.09 -11.10 -10.97
CA SER A 202 -1.58 -9.77 -11.26
C SER A 202 -2.20 -9.23 -12.55
N PHE A 203 -2.31 -7.91 -12.66
CA PHE A 203 -2.76 -7.23 -13.88
C PHE A 203 -2.08 -5.88 -14.01
N SER A 204 -1.84 -5.46 -15.25
CA SER A 204 -1.14 -4.23 -15.56
C SER A 204 -2.10 -3.04 -15.71
N LEU A 205 -1.67 -1.90 -15.22
CA LEU A 205 -2.23 -0.60 -15.57
C LEU A 205 -1.65 -0.16 -16.93
N LEU A 206 -2.49 0.48 -17.76
CA LEU A 206 -2.10 1.07 -19.02
C LEU A 206 -2.50 2.55 -19.02
N ARG A 207 -1.66 3.39 -19.58
CA ARG A 207 -1.86 4.85 -19.63
C ARG A 207 -3.21 5.26 -20.24
N GLU A 208 -3.71 4.49 -21.21
CA GLU A 208 -4.94 4.74 -21.92
C GLU A 208 -6.21 4.46 -21.11
N MET A 209 -6.10 3.73 -20.01
CA MET A 209 -7.24 3.41 -19.15
C MET A 209 -7.80 4.69 -18.50
N PRO A 210 -9.11 4.92 -18.51
CA PRO A 210 -9.72 6.10 -17.89
C PRO A 210 -9.38 6.24 -16.39
N GLU A 211 -9.30 5.12 -15.67
CA GLU A 211 -8.97 5.05 -14.26
C GLU A 211 -7.54 5.51 -13.98
N VAL A 212 -6.62 5.15 -14.88
CA VAL A 212 -5.20 5.53 -14.79
C VAL A 212 -4.99 7.01 -15.10
N ARG A 213 -5.77 7.56 -16.03
CA ARG A 213 -5.75 9.01 -16.30
C ARG A 213 -6.22 9.81 -15.09
N GLN A 214 -7.30 9.37 -14.44
CA GLN A 214 -7.80 10.01 -13.23
C GLN A 214 -6.79 9.90 -12.07
N TYR A 215 -6.13 8.75 -11.91
CA TYR A 215 -5.03 8.58 -10.96
C TYR A 215 -3.89 9.57 -11.24
N ALA A 216 -3.44 9.66 -12.48
CA ALA A 216 -2.35 10.57 -12.86
C ALA A 216 -2.72 12.04 -12.61
N GLU A 217 -3.96 12.44 -12.91
CA GLU A 217 -4.48 13.79 -12.64
C GLU A 217 -4.51 14.09 -11.14
N ALA A 218 -5.03 13.15 -10.32
CA ALA A 218 -5.08 13.31 -8.87
C ALA A 218 -3.67 13.46 -8.27
N VAL A 219 -2.73 12.59 -8.67
CA VAL A 219 -1.34 12.66 -8.21
C VAL A 219 -0.71 14.01 -8.60
N GLN A 220 -0.86 14.44 -9.84
CA GLN A 220 -0.31 15.70 -10.31
C GLN A 220 -0.86 16.90 -9.54
N THR A 221 -2.19 16.94 -9.34
CA THR A 221 -2.86 18.02 -8.59
C THR A 221 -2.32 18.11 -7.15
N VAL A 222 -2.14 16.95 -6.50
CA VAL A 222 -1.63 16.94 -5.12
C VAL A 222 -0.14 17.25 -5.05
N PHE A 223 0.65 16.88 -6.07
CA PHE A 223 2.05 17.32 -6.16
C PHE A 223 2.17 18.83 -6.32
N GLU A 224 1.27 19.48 -7.08
CA GLU A 224 1.22 20.94 -7.21
C GLU A 224 0.81 21.63 -5.89
N ALA A 225 -0.06 21.00 -5.11
CA ALA A 225 -0.46 21.49 -3.80
C ALA A 225 0.62 21.29 -2.72
N MET A 226 1.49 20.28 -2.90
CA MET A 226 2.57 19.94 -1.96
C MET A 226 3.92 19.75 -2.69
N PRO A 227 4.48 20.78 -3.32
CA PRO A 227 5.64 20.65 -4.22
C PRO A 227 6.93 20.19 -3.52
N GLU A 228 7.02 20.37 -2.21
CA GLU A 228 8.18 19.91 -1.41
C GLU A 228 8.12 18.41 -1.07
N TYR A 229 6.96 17.76 -1.24
CA TYR A 229 6.71 16.39 -0.79
C TYR A 229 6.14 15.47 -1.88
N PRO A 230 6.70 15.44 -3.11
CA PRO A 230 6.21 14.51 -4.11
C PRO A 230 6.49 13.06 -3.70
N SER A 231 5.53 12.17 -3.92
CA SER A 231 5.69 10.74 -3.65
C SER A 231 6.71 10.12 -4.61
N ILE A 232 7.70 9.42 -4.07
CA ILE A 232 8.65 8.61 -4.85
C ILE A 232 7.91 7.50 -5.58
N VAL A 233 7.02 6.82 -4.87
CA VAL A 233 6.23 5.70 -5.39
C VAL A 233 5.37 6.14 -6.57
N SER A 234 4.48 7.12 -6.37
CA SER A 234 3.60 7.60 -7.43
C SER A 234 4.38 8.17 -8.63
N ALA A 235 5.50 8.89 -8.37
CA ALA A 235 6.36 9.39 -9.44
C ALA A 235 6.99 8.25 -10.25
N SER A 236 7.43 7.17 -9.60
CA SER A 236 8.03 5.99 -10.26
C SER A 236 6.99 5.22 -11.07
N ILE A 237 5.79 5.00 -10.52
CA ILE A 237 4.69 4.34 -11.23
C ILE A 237 4.29 5.14 -12.48
N LEU A 238 4.13 6.47 -12.36
CA LEU A 238 3.83 7.33 -13.50
C LEU A 238 4.95 7.31 -14.56
N SER A 239 6.21 7.24 -14.15
CA SER A 239 7.33 7.08 -15.07
C SER A 239 7.25 5.75 -15.84
N ALA A 240 6.96 4.65 -15.16
CA ALA A 240 6.78 3.35 -15.80
C ALA A 240 5.59 3.34 -16.77
N LEU A 241 4.48 4.01 -16.41
CA LEU A 241 3.31 4.16 -17.28
C LEU A 241 3.59 5.04 -18.52
N ASP A 242 4.52 5.98 -18.40
CA ASP A 242 5.01 6.81 -19.52
C ASP A 242 6.05 6.07 -20.40
N GLY A 243 6.45 4.83 -20.02
CA GLY A 243 7.39 4.00 -20.77
C GLY A 243 8.86 4.24 -20.44
N GLU A 244 9.15 4.96 -19.37
CA GLU A 244 10.52 5.15 -18.91
C GLU A 244 11.11 3.84 -18.35
N TYR A 245 12.43 3.69 -18.48
CA TYR A 245 13.15 2.51 -18.03
C TYR A 245 14.54 2.85 -17.49
N GLY A 246 14.95 2.11 -16.45
CA GLY A 246 16.27 2.26 -15.86
C GLY A 246 16.33 3.41 -14.84
N ASP A 247 17.47 4.05 -14.73
CA ASP A 247 17.69 5.14 -13.78
C ASP A 247 17.04 6.44 -14.29
N HIS A 248 15.77 6.64 -13.87
CA HIS A 248 14.98 7.80 -14.28
C HIS A 248 14.32 8.48 -13.09
N HIS A 249 14.38 9.82 -13.04
CA HIS A 249 13.93 10.65 -11.93
C HIS A 249 12.90 11.69 -12.37
N ARG A 250 11.62 11.42 -12.09
CA ARG A 250 10.53 12.36 -12.36
C ARG A 250 10.53 13.58 -11.44
N THR A 251 11.09 13.43 -10.23
CA THR A 251 11.15 14.51 -9.22
C THR A 251 12.58 14.77 -8.77
N ALA A 252 12.81 15.95 -8.20
CA ALA A 252 14.13 16.31 -7.67
C ALA A 252 14.52 15.48 -6.43
N ARG A 253 13.52 14.94 -5.72
CA ARG A 253 13.70 14.22 -4.45
C ARG A 253 14.62 13.01 -4.54
N THR A 254 14.70 12.38 -5.71
CA THR A 254 15.44 11.13 -5.91
C THR A 254 16.72 11.28 -6.75
N ARG A 255 17.04 12.49 -7.24
CA ARG A 255 18.16 12.72 -8.20
C ARG A 255 19.54 12.30 -7.70
N GLU A 256 19.74 12.24 -6.39
CA GLU A 256 21.01 11.82 -5.78
C GLU A 256 21.05 10.31 -5.45
N SER A 257 20.05 9.55 -5.89
CA SER A 257 19.94 8.10 -5.68
C SER A 257 19.81 7.37 -7.01
N VAL A 258 19.88 6.05 -7.00
CA VAL A 258 19.61 5.22 -8.17
C VAL A 258 18.18 4.70 -8.05
N LEU A 259 17.36 4.97 -9.07
CA LEU A 259 16.02 4.38 -9.21
C LEU A 259 16.01 3.45 -10.43
N TRP A 260 15.46 2.26 -10.22
CA TRP A 260 15.25 1.35 -11.34
C TRP A 260 13.78 1.33 -11.75
N ILE A 261 13.41 2.26 -12.65
CA ILE A 261 12.10 2.27 -13.28
C ILE A 261 11.98 1.06 -14.21
N ASN A 262 10.92 0.31 -14.08
CA ASN A 262 10.71 -0.91 -14.84
C ASN A 262 9.21 -1.18 -15.07
N PRO A 263 8.84 -1.96 -16.12
CA PRO A 263 7.44 -2.20 -16.46
C PRO A 263 6.62 -2.90 -15.36
N LEU A 264 7.25 -3.65 -14.45
CA LEU A 264 6.52 -4.33 -13.37
C LEU A 264 5.97 -3.36 -12.31
N MET A 265 6.43 -2.09 -12.31
CA MET A 265 5.89 -1.03 -11.46
C MET A 265 4.42 -0.69 -11.79
N SER A 266 3.96 -0.99 -13.01
CA SER A 266 2.57 -0.79 -13.42
C SER A 266 1.66 -2.00 -13.12
N PHE A 267 2.18 -3.06 -12.50
CA PHE A 267 1.41 -4.26 -12.19
C PHE A 267 0.88 -4.21 -10.76
N TYR A 268 -0.40 -4.44 -10.62
CA TYR A 268 -0.98 -4.85 -9.34
C TYR A 268 -0.68 -6.31 -9.06
N TRP A 269 -0.26 -6.60 -7.82
CA TRP A 269 -0.03 -7.94 -7.28
C TRP A 269 -1.02 -8.16 -6.15
N CYS A 270 -1.95 -9.12 -6.30
CA CYS A 270 -3.09 -9.27 -5.41
C CYS A 270 -2.96 -10.54 -4.55
N PHE A 271 -3.20 -10.42 -3.26
CA PHE A 271 -3.02 -11.50 -2.29
C PHE A 271 -4.20 -11.57 -1.31
N ARG A 272 -4.44 -12.76 -0.74
CA ARG A 272 -5.22 -12.88 0.49
C ARG A 272 -4.40 -12.38 1.66
N LEU A 273 -4.98 -11.49 2.45
CA LEU A 273 -4.25 -10.80 3.51
C LEU A 273 -3.83 -11.73 4.64
N GLU A 274 -4.69 -12.68 5.03
CA GLU A 274 -4.40 -13.60 6.14
C GLU A 274 -3.13 -14.43 5.91
N GLU A 275 -2.89 -14.87 4.67
CA GLU A 275 -1.69 -15.63 4.33
C GLU A 275 -0.45 -14.75 4.32
N VAL A 276 -0.57 -13.48 3.90
CA VAL A 276 0.52 -12.50 4.03
C VAL A 276 0.84 -12.27 5.50
N ALA A 277 -0.17 -12.02 6.33
CA ALA A 277 0.01 -11.83 7.77
C ALA A 277 0.72 -13.02 8.44
N ARG A 278 0.31 -14.26 8.13
CA ARG A 278 0.94 -15.48 8.68
C ARG A 278 2.41 -15.64 8.34
N ARG A 279 2.90 -14.99 7.28
CA ARG A 279 4.32 -15.02 6.92
C ARG A 279 5.18 -14.12 7.80
N ILE A 280 4.60 -13.13 8.45
CA ILE A 280 5.30 -12.18 9.29
C ILE A 280 5.78 -12.89 10.56
N LEU A 281 7.10 -12.99 10.74
CA LEU A 281 7.72 -13.77 11.80
C LEU A 281 7.57 -13.16 13.19
N TYR A 282 7.25 -11.88 13.27
CA TYR A 282 7.07 -11.11 14.51
C TYR A 282 5.63 -10.61 14.71
N LEU A 283 4.67 -11.18 13.97
CA LEU A 283 3.28 -10.73 13.97
C LEU A 283 2.66 -10.67 15.37
N ASP A 284 2.82 -11.74 16.16
CA ASP A 284 2.23 -11.82 17.51
C ASP A 284 2.79 -10.81 18.49
N GLU A 285 4.03 -10.38 18.27
CA GLU A 285 4.69 -9.39 19.11
C GLU A 285 4.13 -7.99 18.83
N ILE A 286 4.01 -7.63 17.55
CA ILE A 286 3.52 -6.30 17.16
C ILE A 286 2.02 -6.13 17.40
N LYS A 287 1.21 -7.17 17.30
CA LYS A 287 -0.23 -7.13 17.62
C LYS A 287 -0.53 -6.61 19.03
N ARG A 288 0.44 -6.65 19.94
CA ARG A 288 0.27 -6.20 21.33
C ARG A 288 0.62 -4.74 21.58
N THR A 289 1.21 -4.07 20.60
CA THR A 289 1.75 -2.71 20.71
C THR A 289 0.65 -1.65 20.83
N GLN A 290 0.94 -0.60 21.59
CA GLN A 290 0.03 0.54 21.83
C GLN A 290 0.51 1.79 21.10
N SER A 291 1.81 1.99 21.02
CA SER A 291 2.42 3.16 20.38
C SER A 291 3.29 2.75 19.20
N MET A 292 3.60 3.70 18.34
CA MET A 292 4.58 3.52 17.26
C MET A 292 5.96 3.13 17.83
N TRP A 293 6.31 3.68 19.00
CA TRP A 293 7.57 3.31 19.66
C TRP A 293 7.60 1.83 20.07
N ASP A 294 6.52 1.31 20.68
CA ASP A 294 6.45 -0.11 21.05
C ASP A 294 6.58 -1.00 19.80
N LEU A 295 5.98 -0.55 18.70
CA LEU A 295 6.01 -1.27 17.42
C LEU A 295 7.44 -1.36 16.86
N ILE A 296 8.14 -0.23 16.78
CA ILE A 296 9.53 -0.18 16.34
C ILE A 296 10.41 -1.06 17.23
N GLN A 297 10.27 -0.96 18.56
CA GLN A 297 11.05 -1.78 19.50
C GLN A 297 10.77 -3.28 19.31
N ALA A 298 9.52 -3.70 19.10
CA ALA A 298 9.19 -5.10 18.87
C ALA A 298 9.85 -5.65 17.60
N ILE A 299 9.88 -4.85 16.52
CA ILE A 299 10.57 -5.21 15.27
C ILE A 299 12.09 -5.32 15.50
N ASP A 300 12.68 -4.32 16.14
CA ASP A 300 14.12 -4.30 16.42
C ASP A 300 14.55 -5.46 17.33
N ASP A 301 13.81 -5.73 18.40
CA ASP A 301 14.06 -6.85 19.31
C ASP A 301 13.98 -8.20 18.57
N PHE A 302 12.97 -8.36 17.70
CA PHE A 302 12.89 -9.54 16.85
C PHE A 302 14.13 -9.67 15.96
N ARG A 303 14.52 -8.59 15.27
CA ARG A 303 15.68 -8.57 14.38
C ARG A 303 17.00 -8.91 15.10
N GLN A 304 17.17 -8.40 16.33
CA GLN A 304 18.35 -8.70 17.14
C GLN A 304 18.42 -10.17 17.57
N ARG A 305 17.27 -10.77 17.90
CA ARG A 305 17.21 -12.19 18.33
C ARG A 305 17.34 -13.18 17.18
N SER A 306 16.65 -12.94 16.07
CA SER A 306 16.59 -13.88 14.95
C SER A 306 17.70 -13.68 13.93
N GLY A 307 18.27 -12.50 13.85
CA GLY A 307 19.25 -12.11 12.85
C GLY A 307 18.69 -12.04 11.43
N VAL A 308 19.57 -11.68 10.49
CA VAL A 308 19.25 -11.70 9.06
C VAL A 308 19.65 -13.06 8.50
N THR A 309 18.68 -13.87 8.11
CA THR A 309 18.90 -15.19 7.52
C THR A 309 18.83 -15.14 5.98
N ARG A 310 18.15 -14.14 5.42
CA ARG A 310 18.01 -13.92 3.98
C ARG A 310 18.87 -12.73 3.55
N THR A 311 20.07 -13.04 3.07
CA THR A 311 20.97 -12.03 2.51
C THR A 311 20.47 -11.54 1.16
N ARG A 312 20.94 -10.37 0.72
CA ARG A 312 20.59 -9.84 -0.60
C ARG A 312 20.93 -10.86 -1.69
N ALA A 313 19.97 -11.09 -2.59
CA ALA A 313 20.11 -11.93 -3.74
C ALA A 313 19.88 -11.12 -5.02
N THR A 314 20.53 -11.49 -6.10
CA THR A 314 20.26 -10.92 -7.44
C THR A 314 19.24 -11.79 -8.16
N ILE A 315 18.40 -11.16 -8.98
CA ILE A 315 17.62 -11.90 -9.97
C ILE A 315 18.62 -12.53 -10.94
N PRO A 316 18.56 -13.86 -11.18
CA PRO A 316 19.48 -14.53 -12.08
C PRO A 316 19.48 -13.89 -13.47
N ASP A 317 20.66 -13.57 -13.99
CA ASP A 317 20.84 -13.11 -15.36
C ASP A 317 21.22 -14.26 -16.34
N ALA A 318 21.20 -13.97 -17.63
CA ALA A 318 21.50 -14.95 -18.66
C ALA A 318 22.94 -15.51 -18.59
N SER A 319 23.87 -14.83 -17.88
CA SER A 319 25.25 -15.28 -17.71
C SER A 319 25.39 -16.51 -16.81
N LEU A 320 24.40 -16.74 -15.94
CA LEU A 320 24.36 -17.91 -15.06
C LEU A 320 23.94 -19.20 -15.80
N GLY A 321 23.23 -19.09 -16.91
CA GLY A 321 22.82 -20.25 -17.73
C GLY A 321 23.99 -21.02 -18.33
N SER A 322 25.15 -20.39 -18.56
CA SER A 322 26.34 -21.04 -19.11
C SER A 322 27.11 -21.93 -18.11
N LYS A 323 26.82 -21.83 -16.81
CA LYS A 323 27.44 -22.64 -15.75
C LYS A 323 26.71 -23.97 -15.47
N LEU A 324 25.49 -24.12 -15.96
CA LEU A 324 24.68 -25.35 -15.77
C LEU A 324 24.85 -26.37 -16.88
N SER A 325 25.67 -26.07 -17.90
CA SER A 325 25.95 -26.96 -19.03
C SER A 325 27.35 -27.59 -19.04
N ARG A 326 27.97 -27.76 -17.85
CA ARG A 326 29.23 -28.50 -17.73
C ARG A 326 29.12 -29.59 -16.68
#